data_be5ab6627f7626e258098b465ee2f78b
#
_entry.id   be5ab6627f7626e258098b465ee2f78b
#
_cell.length_a   1.000
_cell.length_b   1.000
_cell.length_c   1.000
_cell.angle_alpha   90.00
_cell.angle_beta   90.00
_cell.angle_gamma   90.00
#
_symmetry.space_group_name_H-M   'P 1'
#
loop_
_entity.id
_entity.type
_entity.pdbx_description
1 polymer ?
#
loop_
_entity_poly.entity_id
_entity_poly.type
_entity_poly.pdbx_seq_one_letter_code
_entity_poly.pdbx_strand_id
1 'polypeptide(L)'
;MDSWSEDESFWKAMEPALCAPARVALAEADVAKILSMAPVREGSTILDLACGPGSHAVEFAMRGHLVTGLDRSASLLGRARAAADARNQRIEWIRDDMRTFRRPSAFDLVCSLYASLAYFDDVTNRLVLENVQASIKPGGVFVLDVIGRESLARNWQERAWIEVDGTLYLQRRRVADAWSTLVEEWSVVSNGKRNTYQTQQRLYTGTELRDLLLSVGFSRVDLFGSLDANAYDESAQRLIAVARV
;
A
#
# COMPACT_ATOMS: atom_id res chain seq x y z
N MET A 1 -11.31 11.20 -16.85
CA MET A 1 -10.67 12.02 -15.81
C MET A 1 -9.34 11.40 -15.55
N ASP A 2 -8.26 12.17 -15.64
CA ASP A 2 -6.94 11.67 -15.30
C ASP A 2 -6.98 11.22 -13.85
N SER A 3 -6.53 9.99 -13.60
CA SER A 3 -6.53 9.43 -12.24
C SER A 3 -5.58 10.26 -11.38
N TRP A 4 -6.04 10.75 -10.23
CA TRP A 4 -5.19 11.48 -9.28
C TRP A 4 -3.90 10.70 -8.93
N SER A 5 -3.98 9.37 -8.95
CA SER A 5 -2.81 8.49 -8.70
C SER A 5 -1.75 8.59 -9.81
N GLU A 6 -2.08 9.22 -10.94
CA GLU A 6 -1.18 9.48 -12.06
C GLU A 6 -0.51 10.85 -11.99
N ASP A 7 -0.96 11.71 -11.07
CA ASP A 7 -0.41 13.05 -10.88
C ASP A 7 0.96 13.00 -10.17
N GLU A 8 2.03 13.05 -10.95
CA GLU A 8 3.41 13.08 -10.42
C GLU A 8 3.66 14.32 -9.53
N SER A 9 2.92 15.43 -9.74
CA SER A 9 3.04 16.62 -8.91
C SER A 9 2.52 16.38 -7.48
N PHE A 10 1.46 15.58 -7.34
CA PHE A 10 0.95 15.12 -6.05
C PHE A 10 1.99 14.26 -5.32
N TRP A 11 2.53 13.24 -5.99
CA TRP A 11 3.51 12.34 -5.37
C TRP A 11 4.78 13.08 -4.97
N LYS A 12 5.24 14.02 -5.79
CA LYS A 12 6.37 14.89 -5.47
C LYS A 12 6.10 15.80 -4.27
N ALA A 13 4.88 16.34 -4.16
CA ALA A 13 4.49 17.15 -3.00
C ALA A 13 4.38 16.32 -1.72
N MET A 14 3.94 15.06 -1.81
CA MET A 14 3.80 14.14 -0.67
C MET A 14 5.12 13.44 -0.30
N GLU A 15 6.13 13.46 -1.16
CA GLU A 15 7.41 12.78 -0.97
C GLU A 15 8.04 13.02 0.41
N PRO A 16 8.15 14.26 0.94
CA PRO A 16 8.74 14.50 2.26
C PRO A 16 7.98 13.78 3.39
N ALA A 17 6.64 13.77 3.32
CA ALA A 17 5.81 13.06 4.30
C ALA A 17 5.95 11.54 4.18
N LEU A 18 6.06 11.01 2.96
CA LEU A 18 6.26 9.58 2.71
C LEU A 18 7.66 9.10 3.13
N CYS A 19 8.66 9.97 3.04
CA CYS A 19 10.05 9.69 3.42
C CYS A 19 10.37 10.13 4.86
N ALA A 20 9.39 10.62 5.64
CA ALA A 20 9.63 11.08 7.00
C ALA A 20 10.29 9.98 7.86
N PRO A 21 11.32 10.30 8.67
CA PRO A 21 12.04 9.30 9.46
C PRO A 21 11.14 8.43 10.33
N ALA A 22 10.10 9.02 10.95
CA ALA A 22 9.13 8.28 11.74
C ALA A 22 8.37 7.23 10.93
N ARG A 23 8.03 7.53 9.65
CA ARG A 23 7.35 6.58 8.74
C ARG A 23 8.31 5.48 8.27
N VAL A 24 9.54 5.84 7.93
CA VAL A 24 10.57 4.87 7.52
C VAL A 24 10.88 3.90 8.66
N ALA A 25 10.95 4.37 9.89
CA ALA A 25 11.20 3.53 11.07
C ALA A 25 10.11 2.48 11.32
N LEU A 26 8.88 2.69 10.85
CA LEU A 26 7.81 1.69 10.98
C LEU A 26 8.05 0.46 10.08
N ALA A 27 8.76 0.62 8.96
CA ALA A 27 8.92 -0.44 7.97
C ALA A 27 9.62 -1.69 8.54
N GLU A 28 10.57 -1.53 9.46
CA GLU A 28 11.25 -2.65 10.12
C GLU A 28 10.27 -3.51 10.91
N ALA A 29 9.43 -2.88 11.73
CA ALA A 29 8.43 -3.58 12.53
C ALA A 29 7.31 -4.16 11.64
N ASP A 30 6.84 -3.41 10.64
CA ASP A 30 5.82 -3.86 9.70
C ASP A 30 6.29 -5.12 8.95
N VAL A 31 7.51 -5.14 8.41
CA VAL A 31 8.06 -6.29 7.70
C VAL A 31 8.21 -7.51 8.61
N ALA A 32 8.68 -7.32 9.86
CA ALA A 32 8.76 -8.42 10.82
C ALA A 32 7.39 -9.06 11.07
N LYS A 33 6.35 -8.24 11.24
CA LYS A 33 4.96 -8.67 11.44
C LYS A 33 4.38 -9.34 10.20
N ILE A 34 4.61 -8.79 9.01
CA ILE A 34 4.19 -9.38 7.73
C ILE A 34 4.78 -10.78 7.57
N LEU A 35 6.08 -10.95 7.81
CA LEU A 35 6.73 -12.26 7.73
C LEU A 35 6.24 -13.25 8.80
N SER A 36 5.76 -12.77 9.94
CA SER A 36 5.09 -13.61 10.94
C SER A 36 3.71 -14.09 10.48
N MET A 37 2.92 -13.22 9.81
CA MET A 37 1.58 -13.56 9.32
C MET A 37 1.62 -14.40 8.03
N ALA A 38 2.62 -14.17 7.19
CA ALA A 38 2.85 -14.81 5.90
C ALA A 38 4.29 -15.34 5.82
N PRO A 39 4.63 -16.41 6.56
CA PRO A 39 5.98 -16.90 6.63
C PRO A 39 6.42 -17.45 5.28
N VAL A 40 7.57 -16.96 4.82
CA VAL A 40 8.27 -17.41 3.63
C VAL A 40 9.70 -17.80 3.98
N ARG A 41 10.34 -18.64 3.15
CA ARG A 41 11.72 -19.07 3.39
C ARG A 41 12.69 -17.93 3.13
N GLU A 42 13.85 -17.97 3.76
CA GLU A 42 14.96 -17.10 3.39
C GLU A 42 15.29 -17.24 1.90
N GLY A 43 15.61 -16.13 1.24
CA GLY A 43 15.83 -16.10 -0.22
C GLY A 43 14.56 -16.13 -1.07
N SER A 44 13.36 -16.11 -0.47
CA SER A 44 12.11 -16.03 -1.22
C SER A 44 12.03 -14.77 -2.06
N THR A 45 11.31 -14.88 -3.19
CA THR A 45 11.02 -13.75 -4.08
C THR A 45 9.82 -12.97 -3.58
N ILE A 46 9.99 -11.66 -3.39
CA ILE A 46 8.94 -10.77 -2.83
C ILE A 46 8.68 -9.62 -3.81
N LEU A 47 7.41 -9.32 -4.06
CA LEU A 47 6.98 -8.09 -4.73
C LEU A 47 6.40 -7.11 -3.71
N ASP A 48 6.97 -5.93 -3.65
CA ASP A 48 6.38 -4.76 -2.99
C ASP A 48 5.65 -3.93 -4.06
N LEU A 49 4.33 -4.06 -4.12
CA LEU A 49 3.46 -3.47 -5.15
C LEU A 49 3.00 -2.08 -4.71
N ALA A 50 3.27 -1.07 -5.52
CA ALA A 50 3.18 0.35 -5.18
C ALA A 50 4.10 0.69 -3.99
N CYS A 51 5.38 0.35 -4.15
CA CYS A 51 6.37 0.40 -3.08
C CYS A 51 6.73 1.82 -2.61
N GLY A 52 6.32 2.87 -3.34
CA GLY A 52 6.64 4.25 -3.01
C GLY A 52 8.15 4.49 -2.86
N PRO A 53 8.60 5.10 -1.75
CA PRO A 53 10.02 5.33 -1.48
C PRO A 53 10.80 4.09 -1.05
N GLY A 54 10.20 2.89 -1.11
CA GLY A 54 10.87 1.60 -0.98
C GLY A 54 11.21 1.16 0.44
N SER A 55 10.66 1.76 1.48
CA SER A 55 11.04 1.45 2.86
C SER A 55 10.83 -0.03 3.21
N HIS A 56 9.69 -0.62 2.84
CA HIS A 56 9.42 -2.04 3.08
C HIS A 56 10.26 -2.93 2.19
N ALA A 57 10.43 -2.57 0.90
CA ALA A 57 11.28 -3.32 -0.03
C ALA A 57 12.72 -3.44 0.48
N VAL A 58 13.29 -2.34 1.00
CA VAL A 58 14.63 -2.34 1.60
C VAL A 58 14.69 -3.25 2.83
N GLU A 59 13.69 -3.20 3.70
CA GLU A 59 13.64 -4.03 4.89
C GLU A 59 13.47 -5.52 4.58
N PHE A 60 12.71 -5.90 3.55
CA PHE A 60 12.67 -7.28 3.06
C PHE A 60 14.04 -7.74 2.52
N ALA A 61 14.72 -6.88 1.75
CA ALA A 61 16.04 -7.19 1.21
C ALA A 61 17.11 -7.35 2.31
N MET A 62 17.06 -6.51 3.35
CA MET A 62 17.94 -6.62 4.53
C MET A 62 17.77 -7.95 5.30
N ARG A 63 16.61 -8.60 5.15
CA ARG A 63 16.32 -9.93 5.71
C ARG A 63 16.66 -11.07 4.75
N GLY A 64 17.39 -10.79 3.66
CA GLY A 64 17.92 -11.79 2.73
C GLY A 64 16.94 -12.24 1.65
N HIS A 65 15.82 -11.53 1.44
CA HIS A 65 14.87 -11.85 0.37
C HIS A 65 15.27 -11.22 -0.97
N LEU A 66 14.84 -11.85 -2.07
CA LEU A 66 14.99 -11.33 -3.43
C LEU A 66 13.78 -10.42 -3.74
N VAL A 67 14.01 -9.12 -3.72
CA VAL A 67 12.92 -8.13 -3.74
C VAL A 67 12.81 -7.45 -5.09
N THR A 68 11.57 -7.35 -5.58
CA THR A 68 11.15 -6.47 -6.66
C THR A 68 10.26 -5.38 -6.07
N GLY A 69 10.62 -4.12 -6.24
CA GLY A 69 9.78 -2.96 -5.90
C GLY A 69 9.18 -2.36 -7.16
N LEU A 70 7.87 -2.25 -7.19
CA LEU A 70 7.13 -1.66 -8.31
C LEU A 70 6.43 -0.40 -7.86
N ASP A 71 6.64 0.68 -8.57
CA ASP A 71 5.89 1.93 -8.40
C ASP A 71 5.79 2.68 -9.73
N ARG A 72 4.80 3.52 -9.86
CA ARG A 72 4.58 4.35 -11.05
C ARG A 72 5.38 5.64 -11.00
N SER A 73 5.56 6.22 -9.82
CA SER A 73 6.25 7.49 -9.62
C SER A 73 7.77 7.34 -9.79
N ALA A 74 8.31 8.06 -10.78
CA ALA A 74 9.75 8.11 -11.00
C ALA A 74 10.49 8.78 -9.83
N SER A 75 9.87 9.79 -9.20
CA SER A 75 10.41 10.50 -8.05
C SER A 75 10.55 9.55 -6.86
N LEU A 76 9.50 8.83 -6.50
CA LEU A 76 9.53 7.88 -5.39
C LEU A 76 10.51 6.72 -5.62
N LEU A 77 10.56 6.17 -6.84
CA LEU A 77 11.57 5.16 -7.20
C LEU A 77 13.00 5.68 -7.15
N GLY A 78 13.21 6.96 -7.42
CA GLY A 78 14.51 7.61 -7.22
C GLY A 78 14.93 7.58 -5.74
N ARG A 79 14.00 7.85 -4.83
CA ARG A 79 14.22 7.74 -3.37
C ARG A 79 14.44 6.29 -2.93
N ALA A 80 13.67 5.37 -3.49
CA ALA A 80 13.80 3.95 -3.19
C ALA A 80 15.18 3.40 -3.55
N ARG A 81 15.71 3.75 -4.74
CA ARG A 81 17.08 3.39 -5.15
C ARG A 81 18.11 3.95 -4.19
N ALA A 82 18.04 5.24 -3.87
CA ALA A 82 18.98 5.88 -2.94
C ALA A 82 18.94 5.24 -1.55
N ALA A 83 17.76 4.87 -1.06
CA ALA A 83 17.61 4.19 0.23
C ALA A 83 18.22 2.78 0.23
N ALA A 84 18.05 2.02 -0.87
CA ALA A 84 18.66 0.70 -1.04
C ALA A 84 20.20 0.78 -1.13
N ASP A 85 20.71 1.72 -1.93
CA ASP A 85 22.16 1.95 -2.10
C ASP A 85 22.82 2.30 -0.76
N ALA A 86 22.19 3.16 0.05
CA ALA A 86 22.67 3.55 1.39
C ALA A 86 22.75 2.37 2.38
N ARG A 87 22.00 1.28 2.12
CA ARG A 87 21.98 0.05 2.92
C ARG A 87 22.70 -1.12 2.23
N ASN A 88 23.37 -0.87 1.09
CA ASN A 88 24.05 -1.87 0.25
C ASN A 88 23.11 -3.03 -0.16
N GLN A 89 21.83 -2.72 -0.41
CA GLN A 89 20.85 -3.71 -0.84
C GLN A 89 20.67 -3.68 -2.37
N ARG A 90 20.50 -4.87 -2.97
CA ARG A 90 20.19 -5.03 -4.38
C ARG A 90 18.71 -5.38 -4.53
N ILE A 91 17.95 -4.48 -5.15
CA ILE A 91 16.51 -4.61 -5.37
C ILE A 91 16.22 -4.34 -6.84
N GLU A 92 15.38 -5.17 -7.45
CA GLU A 92 14.86 -4.88 -8.78
C GLU A 92 13.80 -3.79 -8.67
N TRP A 93 14.04 -2.63 -9.27
CA TRP A 93 13.09 -1.52 -9.27
C TRP A 93 12.43 -1.40 -10.64
N ILE A 94 11.10 -1.54 -10.67
CA ILE A 94 10.28 -1.48 -11.88
C ILE A 94 9.41 -0.23 -11.82
N ARG A 95 9.54 0.61 -12.85
CA ARG A 95 8.59 1.70 -13.07
C ARG A 95 7.49 1.19 -13.98
N ASP A 96 6.36 0.80 -13.40
CA ASP A 96 5.22 0.27 -14.15
C ASP A 96 3.91 0.54 -13.40
N ASP A 97 2.80 0.25 -14.05
CA ASP A 97 1.46 0.41 -13.52
C ASP A 97 0.94 -0.94 -12.99
N MET A 98 0.46 -0.95 -11.74
CA MET A 98 -0.10 -2.16 -11.13
C MET A 98 -1.32 -2.72 -11.90
N ARG A 99 -2.00 -1.88 -12.69
CA ARG A 99 -3.13 -2.30 -13.55
C ARG A 99 -2.70 -3.20 -14.69
N THR A 100 -1.45 -3.10 -15.13
CA THR A 100 -0.91 -3.84 -16.28
C THR A 100 0.21 -4.80 -15.92
N PHE A 101 0.87 -4.58 -14.79
CA PHE A 101 1.97 -5.43 -14.36
C PHE A 101 1.49 -6.84 -14.03
N ARG A 102 2.10 -7.82 -14.68
CA ARG A 102 1.86 -9.25 -14.45
C ARG A 102 3.14 -10.02 -14.72
N ARG A 103 3.58 -10.84 -13.76
CA ARG A 103 4.73 -11.74 -13.89
C ARG A 103 4.32 -13.13 -13.37
N PRO A 104 3.81 -14.02 -14.24
CA PRO A 104 3.18 -15.28 -13.82
C PRO A 104 4.08 -16.14 -12.94
N SER A 105 3.53 -16.59 -11.80
CA SER A 105 4.18 -17.51 -10.84
C SER A 105 5.61 -17.11 -10.46
N ALA A 106 5.85 -15.79 -10.25
CA ALA A 106 7.19 -15.27 -10.00
C ALA A 106 7.49 -15.06 -8.50
N PHE A 107 6.46 -14.82 -7.67
CA PHE A 107 6.66 -14.36 -6.31
C PHE A 107 6.12 -15.35 -5.28
N ASP A 108 6.89 -15.54 -4.20
CA ASP A 108 6.45 -16.31 -3.03
C ASP A 108 5.54 -15.46 -2.13
N LEU A 109 5.80 -14.15 -2.09
CA LEU A 109 5.01 -13.17 -1.35
C LEU A 109 4.81 -11.91 -2.20
N VAL A 110 3.59 -11.41 -2.22
CA VAL A 110 3.28 -10.07 -2.73
C VAL A 110 2.72 -9.24 -1.58
N CYS A 111 3.17 -8.00 -1.45
CA CYS A 111 2.64 -7.03 -0.49
C CYS A 111 2.09 -5.82 -1.24
N SER A 112 0.93 -5.31 -0.81
CA SER A 112 0.43 -3.99 -1.20
C SER A 112 -0.05 -3.29 0.08
N LEU A 113 0.70 -2.29 0.51
CA LEU A 113 0.58 -1.71 1.84
C LEU A 113 0.11 -0.24 1.76
N TYR A 114 -0.42 0.27 2.89
CA TYR A 114 -0.87 1.66 3.02
C TYR A 114 -1.93 2.07 1.99
N ALA A 115 -2.89 1.17 1.74
CA ALA A 115 -4.10 1.39 0.94
C ALA A 115 -3.88 1.68 -0.56
N SER A 116 -2.74 1.28 -1.13
CA SER A 116 -2.43 1.56 -2.54
C SER A 116 -3.38 0.85 -3.52
N LEU A 117 -3.89 -0.34 -3.20
CA LEU A 117 -4.80 -1.08 -4.09
C LEU A 117 -6.13 -0.35 -4.33
N ALA A 118 -6.61 0.44 -3.37
CA ALA A 118 -7.95 1.03 -3.40
C ALA A 118 -8.08 2.31 -4.24
N TYR A 119 -7.10 2.64 -5.08
CA TYR A 119 -7.06 3.88 -5.86
C TYR A 119 -8.05 3.94 -7.03
N PHE A 120 -8.58 2.80 -7.46
CA PHE A 120 -9.38 2.70 -8.67
C PHE A 120 -10.82 2.29 -8.38
N ASP A 121 -11.63 2.19 -9.45
CA ASP A 121 -12.96 1.61 -9.38
C ASP A 121 -12.93 0.08 -9.17
N ASP A 122 -14.09 -0.51 -8.89
CA ASP A 122 -14.20 -1.94 -8.58
C ASP A 122 -13.71 -2.85 -9.73
N VAL A 123 -13.93 -2.43 -10.99
CA VAL A 123 -13.49 -3.20 -12.18
C VAL A 123 -11.97 -3.19 -12.27
N THR A 124 -11.38 -2.03 -12.11
CA THR A 124 -9.92 -1.85 -12.19
C THR A 124 -9.22 -2.46 -10.97
N ASN A 125 -9.75 -2.32 -9.76
CA ASN A 125 -9.21 -2.98 -8.58
C ASN A 125 -9.25 -4.51 -8.71
N ARG A 126 -10.34 -5.07 -9.28
CA ARG A 126 -10.42 -6.50 -9.60
C ARG A 126 -9.31 -6.92 -10.58
N LEU A 127 -9.08 -6.17 -11.65
CA LEU A 127 -8.02 -6.46 -12.63
C LEU A 127 -6.64 -6.47 -11.97
N VAL A 128 -6.35 -5.50 -11.08
CA VAL A 128 -5.10 -5.50 -10.29
C VAL A 128 -4.97 -6.78 -9.47
N LEU A 129 -6.03 -7.19 -8.78
CA LEU A 129 -6.03 -8.41 -7.96
C LEU A 129 -5.84 -9.69 -8.79
N GLU A 130 -6.42 -9.77 -9.98
CA GLU A 130 -6.21 -10.88 -10.93
C GLU A 130 -4.75 -10.94 -11.40
N ASN A 131 -4.12 -9.80 -11.68
CA ASN A 131 -2.71 -9.72 -12.03
C ASN A 131 -1.80 -10.12 -10.85
N VAL A 132 -2.14 -9.71 -9.63
CA VAL A 132 -1.44 -10.12 -8.41
C VAL A 132 -1.54 -11.63 -8.21
N GLN A 133 -2.76 -12.18 -8.24
CA GLN A 133 -3.00 -13.62 -8.07
C GLN A 133 -2.20 -14.44 -9.07
N ALA A 134 -2.22 -14.05 -10.36
CA ALA A 134 -1.47 -14.73 -11.40
C ALA A 134 0.05 -14.59 -11.25
N SER A 135 0.54 -13.57 -10.55
CA SER A 135 1.97 -13.34 -10.31
C SER A 135 2.52 -14.12 -9.11
N ILE A 136 1.65 -14.63 -8.25
CA ILE A 136 2.03 -15.44 -7.09
C ILE A 136 2.23 -16.89 -7.49
N LYS A 137 3.26 -17.54 -6.94
CA LYS A 137 3.53 -18.97 -7.11
C LYS A 137 2.44 -19.82 -6.43
N PRO A 138 2.20 -21.06 -6.87
CA PRO A 138 1.39 -22.00 -6.12
C PRO A 138 1.87 -22.12 -4.67
N GLY A 139 0.94 -21.95 -3.72
CA GLY A 139 1.24 -21.92 -2.27
C GLY A 139 1.82 -20.61 -1.75
N GLY A 140 1.98 -19.60 -2.61
CA GLY A 140 2.42 -18.27 -2.21
C GLY A 140 1.31 -17.44 -1.57
N VAL A 141 1.65 -16.25 -1.09
CA VAL A 141 0.80 -15.42 -0.23
C VAL A 141 0.72 -13.99 -0.74
N PHE A 142 -0.44 -13.38 -0.60
CA PHE A 142 -0.66 -11.95 -0.76
C PHE A 142 -1.02 -11.30 0.57
N VAL A 143 -0.30 -10.25 0.95
CA VAL A 143 -0.63 -9.41 2.11
C VAL A 143 -1.09 -8.05 1.59
N LEU A 144 -2.33 -7.73 1.88
CA LEU A 144 -2.98 -6.50 1.47
C LEU A 144 -3.42 -5.69 2.68
N ASP A 145 -3.10 -4.41 2.68
CA ASP A 145 -3.53 -3.44 3.68
C ASP A 145 -4.34 -2.34 3.03
N VAL A 146 -5.59 -2.19 3.44
CA VAL A 146 -6.50 -1.13 2.97
C VAL A 146 -7.20 -0.42 4.13
N ILE A 147 -7.81 0.71 3.82
CA ILE A 147 -8.67 1.40 4.78
C ILE A 147 -9.99 0.61 4.85
N GLY A 148 -10.25 -0.03 6.00
CA GLY A 148 -11.52 -0.69 6.27
C GLY A 148 -12.62 0.32 6.52
N ARG A 149 -13.80 0.11 5.90
CA ARG A 149 -14.95 1.00 6.05
C ARG A 149 -15.39 1.09 7.52
N GLU A 150 -15.43 -0.05 8.22
CA GLU A 150 -15.83 -0.15 9.61
C GLU A 150 -14.86 0.60 10.54
N SER A 151 -13.56 0.41 10.34
CA SER A 151 -12.51 1.09 11.12
C SER A 151 -12.53 2.60 10.87
N LEU A 152 -12.74 3.03 9.62
CA LEU A 152 -12.85 4.44 9.27
C LEU A 152 -14.09 5.09 9.89
N ALA A 153 -15.25 4.42 9.81
CA ALA A 153 -16.49 4.94 10.36
C ALA A 153 -16.41 5.14 11.88
N ARG A 154 -15.78 4.20 12.58
CA ARG A 154 -15.56 4.31 14.03
C ARG A 154 -14.63 5.45 14.41
N ASN A 155 -13.57 5.65 13.64
CA ASN A 155 -12.51 6.63 13.93
C ASN A 155 -12.64 7.87 13.03
N TRP A 156 -13.86 8.20 12.59
CA TRP A 156 -14.05 9.28 11.64
C TRP A 156 -13.52 10.62 12.13
N GLN A 157 -12.66 11.19 11.32
CA GLN A 157 -12.15 12.55 11.49
C GLN A 157 -12.26 13.28 10.14
N GLU A 158 -13.08 14.33 10.09
CA GLU A 158 -13.25 15.13 8.88
C GLU A 158 -11.96 15.86 8.48
N ARG A 159 -11.14 16.23 9.46
CA ARG A 159 -9.93 17.01 9.25
C ARG A 159 -8.77 16.41 10.02
N ALA A 160 -7.62 16.37 9.38
CA ALA A 160 -6.36 15.98 9.99
C ALA A 160 -5.24 16.87 9.45
N TRP A 161 -4.14 16.89 10.13
CA TRP A 161 -2.93 17.56 9.64
C TRP A 161 -1.68 16.93 10.24
N ILE A 162 -0.59 17.05 9.53
CA ILE A 162 0.75 16.73 10.01
C ILE A 162 1.71 17.83 9.54
N GLU A 163 2.81 17.98 10.25
CA GLU A 163 3.94 18.84 9.85
C GLU A 163 5.19 17.98 9.70
N VAL A 164 5.88 18.15 8.59
CA VAL A 164 7.16 17.48 8.30
C VAL A 164 8.11 18.54 7.75
N ASP A 165 9.23 18.76 8.42
CA ASP A 165 10.29 19.70 7.99
C ASP A 165 9.75 21.08 7.58
N GLY A 166 8.82 21.64 8.38
CA GLY A 166 8.20 22.96 8.16
C GLY A 166 7.16 22.97 7.01
N THR A 167 6.84 21.83 6.43
CA THR A 167 5.73 21.68 5.46
C THR A 167 4.49 21.16 6.17
N LEU A 168 3.37 21.87 6.02
CA LEU A 168 2.08 21.46 6.56
C LEU A 168 1.30 20.67 5.50
N TYR A 169 0.82 19.50 5.89
CA TYR A 169 -0.06 18.64 5.12
C TYR A 169 -1.44 18.64 5.79
N LEU A 170 -2.36 19.42 5.23
CA LEU A 170 -3.72 19.54 5.74
C LEU A 170 -4.62 18.62 4.93
N GLN A 171 -5.43 17.83 5.61
CA GLN A 171 -6.33 16.86 5.00
C GLN A 171 -7.77 17.18 5.40
N ARG A 172 -8.66 17.25 4.41
CA ARG A 172 -10.10 17.29 4.60
C ARG A 172 -10.73 16.07 3.94
N ARG A 173 -11.56 15.37 4.68
CA ARG A 173 -12.16 14.10 4.28
C ARG A 173 -13.67 14.21 4.16
N ARG A 174 -14.23 13.51 3.21
CA ARG A 174 -15.65 13.21 3.16
C ARG A 174 -15.88 11.81 2.59
N VAL A 175 -16.98 11.19 2.96
CA VAL A 175 -17.41 9.94 2.33
C VAL A 175 -18.45 10.22 1.27
N ALA A 176 -18.49 9.39 0.24
CA ALA A 176 -19.41 9.44 -0.86
C ALA A 176 -19.95 8.03 -1.17
N ASP A 177 -20.94 7.96 -2.05
CA ASP A 177 -21.47 6.72 -2.63
C ASP A 177 -21.83 5.69 -1.55
N ALA A 178 -22.68 6.12 -0.59
CA ALA A 178 -23.11 5.29 0.54
C ALA A 178 -21.94 4.64 1.33
N TRP A 179 -20.90 5.43 1.64
CA TRP A 179 -19.70 5.00 2.34
C TRP A 179 -18.78 4.05 1.53
N SER A 180 -18.96 3.94 0.22
CA SER A 180 -18.06 3.12 -0.59
C SER A 180 -16.80 3.87 -1.06
N THR A 181 -16.79 5.20 -0.95
CA THR A 181 -15.71 6.05 -1.44
C THR A 181 -15.28 7.05 -0.37
N LEU A 182 -13.99 7.09 -0.10
CA LEU A 182 -13.33 8.16 0.65
C LEU A 182 -12.81 9.20 -0.35
N VAL A 183 -13.22 10.45 -0.18
CA VAL A 183 -12.70 11.58 -0.95
C VAL A 183 -11.91 12.47 0.00
N GLU A 184 -10.69 12.81 -0.38
CA GLU A 184 -9.78 13.61 0.41
C GLU A 184 -9.28 14.81 -0.38
N GLU A 185 -9.35 15.98 0.24
CA GLU A 185 -8.68 17.19 -0.23
C GLU A 185 -7.41 17.39 0.59
N TRP A 186 -6.27 17.37 -0.07
CA TRP A 186 -4.97 17.63 0.51
C TRP A 186 -4.52 19.05 0.17
N SER A 187 -4.11 19.81 1.19
CA SER A 187 -3.44 21.09 1.00
C SER A 187 -2.03 20.99 1.56
N VAL A 188 -1.05 21.08 0.68
CA VAL A 188 0.37 21.09 1.03
C VAL A 188 0.84 22.54 1.07
N VAL A 189 1.25 23.00 2.26
CA VAL A 189 1.71 24.38 2.48
C VAL A 189 3.19 24.37 2.82
N SER A 190 3.99 24.94 1.95
CA SER A 190 5.45 25.06 2.11
C SER A 190 5.94 26.38 1.54
N ASN A 191 6.84 27.06 2.25
CA ASN A 191 7.44 28.33 1.85
C ASN A 191 6.40 29.39 1.44
N GLY A 192 5.29 29.48 2.17
CA GLY A 192 4.19 30.43 1.91
C GLY A 192 3.33 30.12 0.70
N LYS A 193 3.58 29.00 0.02
CA LYS A 193 2.77 28.52 -1.13
C LYS A 193 1.87 27.38 -0.68
N ARG A 194 0.64 27.36 -1.20
CA ARG A 194 -0.34 26.29 -1.00
C ARG A 194 -0.64 25.62 -2.34
N ASN A 195 -0.46 24.30 -2.39
CA ASN A 195 -0.94 23.46 -3.47
C ASN A 195 -2.07 22.57 -2.95
N THR A 196 -3.10 22.36 -3.76
CA THR A 196 -4.27 21.56 -3.36
C THR A 196 -4.46 20.42 -4.35
N TYR A 197 -4.69 19.22 -3.81
CA TYR A 197 -4.90 17.98 -4.56
C TYR A 197 -6.16 17.30 -4.04
N GLN A 198 -6.84 16.59 -4.93
CA GLN A 198 -7.98 15.76 -4.53
C GLN A 198 -7.67 14.31 -4.85
N THR A 199 -7.85 13.45 -3.86
CA THR A 199 -7.71 11.99 -4.01
C THR A 199 -9.03 11.31 -3.69
N GLN A 200 -9.22 10.11 -4.23
CA GLN A 200 -10.33 9.26 -3.84
C GLN A 200 -9.87 7.81 -3.75
N GLN A 201 -10.47 7.08 -2.82
CA GLN A 201 -10.16 5.68 -2.58
C GLN A 201 -11.46 4.89 -2.37
N ARG A 202 -11.48 3.66 -2.87
CA ARG A 202 -12.54 2.70 -2.62
C ARG A 202 -12.44 2.18 -1.17
N LEU A 203 -13.53 2.24 -0.43
CA LEU A 203 -13.62 1.70 0.93
C LEU A 203 -14.30 0.34 0.89
N TYR A 204 -13.59 -0.69 1.32
CA TYR A 204 -14.12 -2.04 1.44
C TYR A 204 -14.54 -2.33 2.89
N THR A 205 -15.65 -3.06 3.06
CA THR A 205 -15.89 -3.81 4.30
C THR A 205 -15.01 -5.05 4.32
N GLY A 206 -14.79 -5.64 5.51
CA GLY A 206 -14.06 -6.90 5.60
C GLY A 206 -14.66 -8.01 4.73
N THR A 207 -15.99 -8.12 4.72
CA THR A 207 -16.69 -9.12 3.90
C THR A 207 -16.53 -8.88 2.40
N GLU A 208 -16.74 -7.62 1.93
CA GLU A 208 -16.53 -7.27 0.51
C GLU A 208 -15.12 -7.59 0.03
N LEU A 209 -14.09 -7.25 0.83
CA LEU A 209 -12.71 -7.50 0.47
C LEU A 209 -12.41 -9.01 0.40
N ARG A 210 -12.86 -9.78 1.39
CA ARG A 210 -12.68 -11.24 1.39
C ARG A 210 -13.34 -11.87 0.18
N ASP A 211 -14.60 -11.52 -0.10
CA ASP A 211 -15.36 -12.11 -1.20
C ASP A 211 -14.75 -11.72 -2.56
N LEU A 212 -14.25 -10.49 -2.69
CA LEU A 212 -13.50 -10.06 -3.88
C LEU A 212 -12.23 -10.88 -4.08
N LEU A 213 -11.41 -11.07 -3.05
CA LEU A 213 -10.18 -11.86 -3.12
C LEU A 213 -10.47 -13.33 -3.47
N LEU A 214 -11.47 -13.96 -2.85
CA LEU A 214 -11.89 -15.32 -3.20
C LEU A 214 -12.37 -15.41 -4.66
N SER A 215 -13.11 -14.40 -5.13
CA SER A 215 -13.66 -14.39 -6.50
C SER A 215 -12.62 -14.24 -7.61
N VAL A 216 -11.41 -13.74 -7.30
CA VAL A 216 -10.29 -13.66 -8.24
C VAL A 216 -9.33 -14.85 -8.16
N GLY A 217 -9.65 -15.86 -7.35
CA GLY A 217 -8.94 -17.15 -7.35
C GLY A 217 -8.01 -17.42 -6.18
N PHE A 218 -8.01 -16.58 -5.12
CA PHE A 218 -7.37 -16.98 -3.87
C PHE A 218 -8.17 -18.09 -3.19
N SER A 219 -7.50 -19.12 -2.69
CA SER A 219 -8.12 -20.29 -2.09
C SER A 219 -8.57 -20.06 -0.64
N ARG A 220 -7.88 -19.15 0.07
CA ARG A 220 -8.15 -18.78 1.45
C ARG A 220 -7.82 -17.31 1.70
N VAL A 221 -8.67 -16.64 2.49
CA VAL A 221 -8.47 -15.24 2.91
C VAL A 221 -8.75 -15.13 4.41
N ASP A 222 -7.73 -14.75 5.16
CA ASP A 222 -7.82 -14.43 6.58
C ASP A 222 -7.77 -12.89 6.73
N LEU A 223 -8.64 -12.31 7.59
CA LEU A 223 -8.72 -10.88 7.83
C LEU A 223 -8.25 -10.52 9.23
N PHE A 224 -7.50 -9.44 9.34
CA PHE A 224 -6.92 -8.95 10.59
C PHE A 224 -7.13 -7.45 10.75
N GLY A 225 -7.22 -6.99 12.01
CA GLY A 225 -7.40 -5.59 12.37
C GLY A 225 -6.11 -4.80 12.50
N SER A 226 -4.96 -5.50 12.46
CA SER A 226 -3.61 -4.91 12.51
C SER A 226 -2.58 -5.90 11.96
N LEU A 227 -1.34 -5.44 11.76
CA LEU A 227 -0.21 -6.32 11.43
C LEU A 227 0.24 -7.20 12.61
N ASP A 228 -0.26 -6.97 13.84
CA ASP A 228 -0.05 -7.85 14.98
C ASP A 228 -0.98 -9.09 14.96
N ALA A 229 -1.65 -9.34 13.85
CA ALA A 229 -2.60 -10.42 13.64
C ALA A 229 -3.81 -10.41 14.62
N ASN A 230 -4.17 -9.23 15.15
CA ASN A 230 -5.41 -9.09 15.93
C ASN A 230 -6.62 -9.33 15.03
N ALA A 231 -7.71 -9.82 15.61
CA ALA A 231 -8.95 -10.04 14.87
C ALA A 231 -9.45 -8.74 14.19
N TYR A 232 -10.11 -8.91 13.04
CA TYR A 232 -10.82 -7.79 12.42
C TYR A 232 -12.20 -7.66 13.09
N ASP A 233 -12.24 -6.93 14.18
CA ASP A 233 -13.41 -6.68 15.02
C ASP A 233 -13.61 -5.16 15.27
N GLU A 234 -14.41 -4.81 16.26
CA GLU A 234 -14.68 -3.42 16.63
C GLU A 234 -13.43 -2.65 17.11
N SER A 235 -12.35 -3.33 17.47
CA SER A 235 -11.08 -2.69 17.89
C SER A 235 -10.12 -2.43 16.72
N ALA A 236 -10.41 -2.97 15.52
CA ALA A 236 -9.53 -2.95 14.36
C ALA A 236 -9.11 -1.52 13.97
N GLN A 237 -7.83 -1.34 13.71
CA GLN A 237 -7.27 -0.06 13.25
C GLN A 237 -7.10 -0.02 11.73
N ARG A 238 -6.90 -1.18 11.12
CA ARG A 238 -6.64 -1.38 9.69
C ARG A 238 -7.50 -2.56 9.20
N LEU A 239 -7.60 -2.72 7.89
CA LEU A 239 -8.12 -3.93 7.28
C LEU A 239 -6.97 -4.61 6.53
N ILE A 240 -6.42 -5.65 7.15
CA ILE A 240 -5.34 -6.45 6.58
C ILE A 240 -5.93 -7.76 6.08
N ALA A 241 -5.67 -8.11 4.82
CA ALA A 241 -6.00 -9.40 4.27
C ALA A 241 -4.74 -10.22 4.00
N VAL A 242 -4.72 -11.47 4.45
CA VAL A 242 -3.70 -12.46 4.09
C VAL A 242 -4.38 -13.52 3.22
N ALA A 243 -4.10 -13.47 1.91
CA ALA A 243 -4.73 -14.32 0.91
C ALA A 243 -3.72 -15.34 0.36
N ARG A 244 -4.14 -16.60 0.16
CA ARG A 244 -3.29 -17.71 -0.28
C ARG A 244 -3.75 -18.24 -1.63
N VAL A 245 -2.79 -18.57 -2.49
CA VAL A 245 -3.04 -19.25 -3.79
C VAL A 245 -3.04 -20.75 -3.63
#